data_4ac3c0c347e4eb5ca385019bdaa436e4
#
_entry.id   4ac3c0c347e4eb5ca385019bdaa436e4
#
_cell.length_a   1.000
_cell.length_b   1.000
_cell.length_c   1.000
_cell.angle_alpha   90.00
_cell.angle_beta   90.00
_cell.angle_gamma   90.00
#
_symmetry.space_group_name_H-M   'P 1'
#
loop_
_entity.id
_entity.type
_entity.pdbx_description
1 polymer ?
#
loop_
_entity_poly.entity_id
_entity_poly.type
_entity_poly.pdbx_seq_one_letter_code
_entity_poly.pdbx_strand_id
1 'polypeptide(L)'
;MSILNKSILITGSSDGIGKSLAIEFSKLGANIILLGRNSNKLDEVYDLLDHSHPTQKHLIIEADLALLSNEAAQKILIAISQEFEVLDGIIHNAAILGTMSSLEDYDLSSWDEVMKVNLRAPFILTKTLKVMLESASQPRLIFTSSGVAKKGRSFWGAYSVSKFGVKGLAEIFKDELETTTNIKVFNFDPGKTRTNMRASAYPAEDPNTLKSPKELIDCYLWFFQKESSNSSQSYYEFSELSNQLNST
;
A
#
# COMPACT_ATOMS: atom_id res chain seq x y z
N MET A 1 -17.95 0.87 9.49
CA MET A 1 -17.66 2.33 9.38
C MET A 1 -17.44 2.69 7.93
N SER A 2 -17.93 3.83 7.52
CA SER A 2 -17.70 4.38 6.19
C SER A 2 -16.30 4.97 6.12
N ILE A 3 -15.66 4.93 4.94
CA ILE A 3 -14.43 5.70 4.65
C ILE A 3 -14.74 7.13 4.15
N LEU A 4 -16.00 7.52 4.22
CA LEU A 4 -16.44 8.87 3.87
C LEU A 4 -15.63 9.94 4.63
N ASN A 5 -15.12 10.92 3.90
CA ASN A 5 -14.25 12.00 4.37
C ASN A 5 -12.90 11.57 4.99
N LYS A 6 -12.54 10.28 4.92
CA LYS A 6 -11.22 9.82 5.38
C LYS A 6 -10.13 10.17 4.39
N SER A 7 -9.01 10.71 4.87
CA SER A 7 -7.86 11.05 4.05
C SER A 7 -6.87 9.89 4.01
N ILE A 8 -6.70 9.29 2.81
CA ILE A 8 -5.95 8.03 2.65
C ILE A 8 -4.84 8.22 1.60
N LEU A 9 -3.60 8.06 2.04
CA LEU A 9 -2.43 8.02 1.16
C LEU A 9 -2.25 6.60 0.59
N ILE A 10 -2.17 6.51 -0.73
CA ILE A 10 -1.93 5.24 -1.44
C ILE A 10 -0.64 5.36 -2.25
N THR A 11 0.40 4.61 -1.88
CA THR A 11 1.63 4.56 -2.67
C THR A 11 1.50 3.58 -3.84
N GLY A 12 2.10 3.90 -4.99
CA GLY A 12 1.95 3.10 -6.20
C GLY A 12 0.54 3.13 -6.78
N SER A 13 -0.12 4.28 -6.68
CA SER A 13 -1.51 4.49 -7.09
C SER A 13 -1.72 4.66 -8.60
N SER A 14 -0.64 4.70 -9.39
CA SER A 14 -0.71 4.89 -10.85
C SER A 14 -1.09 3.63 -11.64
N ASP A 15 -1.10 2.43 -11.02
CA ASP A 15 -1.39 1.16 -11.71
C ASP A 15 -1.88 0.08 -10.73
N GLY A 16 -2.41 -1.02 -11.28
CA GLY A 16 -2.73 -2.26 -10.57
C GLY A 16 -3.65 -2.07 -9.36
N ILE A 17 -3.23 -2.62 -8.22
CA ILE A 17 -4.01 -2.60 -6.98
C ILE A 17 -4.18 -1.16 -6.48
N GLY A 18 -3.12 -0.36 -6.46
CA GLY A 18 -3.16 1.02 -5.96
C GLY A 18 -4.12 1.91 -6.75
N LYS A 19 -4.11 1.82 -8.10
CA LYS A 19 -5.08 2.49 -8.97
C LYS A 19 -6.52 2.08 -8.65
N SER A 20 -6.75 0.77 -8.52
CA SER A 20 -8.10 0.25 -8.22
C SER A 20 -8.61 0.73 -6.86
N LEU A 21 -7.74 0.72 -5.83
CA LEU A 21 -8.07 1.25 -4.50
C LEU A 21 -8.42 2.73 -4.55
N ALA A 22 -7.61 3.54 -5.23
CA ALA A 22 -7.84 4.98 -5.35
C ALA A 22 -9.22 5.27 -5.96
N ILE A 23 -9.55 4.62 -7.09
CA ILE A 23 -10.82 4.83 -7.79
C ILE A 23 -12.01 4.36 -6.94
N GLU A 24 -11.95 3.15 -6.37
CA GLU A 24 -13.11 2.62 -5.65
C GLU A 24 -13.30 3.31 -4.27
N PHE A 25 -12.22 3.72 -3.61
CA PHE A 25 -12.31 4.46 -2.35
C PHE A 25 -12.82 5.89 -2.56
N SER A 26 -12.47 6.54 -3.68
CA SER A 26 -13.02 7.86 -4.00
C SER A 26 -14.55 7.81 -4.16
N LYS A 27 -15.10 6.78 -4.81
CA LYS A 27 -16.56 6.57 -4.94
C LYS A 27 -17.28 6.39 -3.61
N LEU A 28 -16.55 5.98 -2.58
CA LEU A 28 -17.07 5.85 -1.22
C LEU A 28 -16.87 7.11 -0.37
N GLY A 29 -16.46 8.21 -1.02
CA GLY A 29 -16.30 9.52 -0.42
C GLY A 29 -14.98 9.74 0.33
N ALA A 30 -13.97 8.88 0.14
CA ALA A 30 -12.65 9.11 0.72
C ALA A 30 -11.90 10.19 -0.04
N ASN A 31 -11.12 10.99 0.68
CA ASN A 31 -10.09 11.86 0.12
C ASN A 31 -8.88 11.01 -0.24
N ILE A 32 -8.42 11.07 -1.47
CA ILE A 32 -7.33 10.22 -1.97
C ILE A 32 -6.08 11.04 -2.21
N ILE A 33 -4.98 10.59 -1.62
CA ILE A 33 -3.66 11.12 -1.89
C ILE A 33 -2.92 10.08 -2.73
N LEU A 34 -2.78 10.41 -4.02
CA LEU A 34 -2.10 9.58 -5.00
C LEU A 34 -0.60 9.80 -4.91
N LEU A 35 0.20 8.77 -4.66
CA LEU A 35 1.65 8.85 -4.68
C LEU A 35 2.25 7.85 -5.67
N GLY A 36 3.09 8.35 -6.58
CA GLY A 36 3.79 7.56 -7.58
C GLY A 36 4.85 8.35 -8.32
N ARG A 37 5.63 7.71 -9.18
CA ARG A 37 6.76 8.32 -9.90
C ARG A 37 6.43 8.85 -11.30
N ASN A 38 5.26 8.56 -11.83
CA ASN A 38 4.88 8.94 -13.19
C ASN A 38 3.68 9.89 -13.13
N SER A 39 3.95 11.17 -13.32
CA SER A 39 2.96 12.26 -13.29
C SER A 39 1.79 11.98 -14.22
N ASN A 40 2.04 11.70 -15.50
CA ASN A 40 0.99 11.49 -16.48
C ASN A 40 0.02 10.36 -16.09
N LYS A 41 0.56 9.26 -15.55
CA LYS A 41 -0.28 8.14 -15.08
C LYS A 41 -1.05 8.50 -13.80
N LEU A 42 -0.50 9.37 -12.96
CA LEU A 42 -1.21 9.86 -11.78
C LEU A 42 -2.35 10.80 -12.19
N ASP A 43 -2.12 11.68 -13.18
CA ASP A 43 -3.14 12.56 -13.75
C ASP A 43 -4.29 11.73 -14.37
N GLU A 44 -3.96 10.67 -15.15
CA GLU A 44 -4.97 9.76 -15.69
C GLU A 44 -5.81 9.07 -14.59
N VAL A 45 -5.20 8.76 -13.44
CA VAL A 45 -5.95 8.17 -12.31
C VAL A 45 -6.77 9.24 -11.60
N TYR A 46 -6.23 10.43 -11.42
CA TYR A 46 -6.91 11.56 -10.79
C TYR A 46 -8.21 11.92 -11.53
N ASP A 47 -8.17 11.94 -12.85
CA ASP A 47 -9.34 12.18 -13.71
C ASP A 47 -10.42 11.11 -13.59
N LEU A 48 -10.06 9.91 -13.09
CA LEU A 48 -10.99 8.80 -12.85
C LEU A 48 -11.57 8.78 -11.42
N LEU A 49 -11.07 9.63 -10.53
CA LEU A 49 -11.59 9.70 -9.16
C LEU A 49 -12.99 10.31 -9.15
N ASP A 50 -13.79 9.90 -8.18
CA ASP A 50 -15.09 10.50 -7.94
C ASP A 50 -14.91 11.81 -7.17
N HIS A 51 -15.53 12.89 -7.65
CA HIS A 51 -15.53 14.22 -7.05
C HIS A 51 -16.95 14.66 -6.65
N SER A 52 -17.90 13.71 -6.55
CA SER A 52 -19.32 14.03 -6.34
C SER A 52 -19.65 14.46 -4.91
N HIS A 53 -18.81 14.12 -3.94
CA HIS A 53 -19.02 14.54 -2.55
C HIS A 53 -18.53 15.97 -2.31
N PRO A 54 -19.36 16.89 -1.76
CA PRO A 54 -19.04 18.32 -1.70
C PRO A 54 -17.75 18.70 -0.94
N THR A 55 -17.33 17.88 0.00
CA THR A 55 -16.13 18.13 0.84
C THR A 55 -14.92 17.30 0.41
N GLN A 56 -15.08 16.47 -0.62
CA GLN A 56 -14.05 15.55 -1.06
C GLN A 56 -12.89 16.30 -1.74
N LYS A 57 -11.68 15.92 -1.37
CA LYS A 57 -10.45 16.46 -1.95
C LYS A 57 -9.52 15.33 -2.36
N HIS A 58 -8.80 15.53 -3.44
CA HIS A 58 -7.75 14.62 -3.87
C HIS A 58 -6.45 15.37 -4.12
N LEU A 59 -5.31 14.70 -3.92
CA LEU A 59 -3.99 15.27 -4.08
C LEU A 59 -3.10 14.31 -4.86
N ILE A 60 -2.31 14.84 -5.80
CA ILE A 60 -1.24 14.11 -6.47
C ILE A 60 0.10 14.47 -5.83
N ILE A 61 0.89 13.45 -5.51
CA ILE A 61 2.28 13.60 -5.10
C ILE A 61 3.16 12.78 -6.03
N GLU A 62 3.88 13.48 -6.90
CA GLU A 62 4.91 12.85 -7.71
C GLU A 62 6.16 12.64 -6.88
N ALA A 63 6.53 11.37 -6.66
CA ALA A 63 7.73 11.01 -5.92
C ALA A 63 8.31 9.68 -6.40
N ASP A 64 9.62 9.67 -6.65
CA ASP A 64 10.37 8.43 -6.86
C ASP A 64 10.82 7.87 -5.51
N LEU A 65 10.23 6.75 -5.13
CA LEU A 65 10.52 6.08 -3.85
C LEU A 65 11.95 5.49 -3.80
N ALA A 66 12.59 5.24 -4.95
CA ALA A 66 13.99 4.82 -4.98
C ALA A 66 14.95 5.95 -4.54
N LEU A 67 14.54 7.20 -4.72
CA LEU A 67 15.30 8.41 -4.38
C LEU A 67 14.82 9.06 -3.07
N LEU A 68 13.86 8.45 -2.36
CA LEU A 68 13.27 9.04 -1.18
C LEU A 68 14.31 9.24 -0.06
N SER A 69 14.59 10.49 0.27
CA SER A 69 15.39 10.92 1.42
C SER A 69 14.48 11.42 2.57
N ASN A 70 15.07 11.69 3.73
CA ASN A 70 14.32 12.32 4.82
C ASN A 70 13.78 13.71 4.42
N GLU A 71 14.57 14.50 3.69
CA GLU A 71 14.18 15.82 3.21
C GLU A 71 13.02 15.74 2.20
N ALA A 72 13.07 14.76 1.29
CA ALA A 72 11.98 14.51 0.35
C ALA A 72 10.70 14.07 1.08
N ALA A 73 10.82 13.22 2.08
CA ALA A 73 9.67 12.80 2.90
C ALA A 73 9.08 13.97 3.71
N GLN A 74 9.91 14.90 4.21
CA GLN A 74 9.41 16.12 4.87
C GLN A 74 8.65 17.04 3.89
N LYS A 75 9.09 17.15 2.64
CA LYS A 75 8.33 17.89 1.61
C LYS A 75 6.97 17.25 1.34
N ILE A 76 6.91 15.90 1.32
CA ILE A 76 5.63 15.16 1.20
C ILE A 76 4.73 15.46 2.40
N LEU A 77 5.24 15.43 3.63
CA LEU A 77 4.49 15.79 4.83
C LEU A 77 3.91 17.21 4.72
N ILE A 78 4.73 18.18 4.33
CA ILE A 78 4.30 19.58 4.18
C ILE A 78 3.18 19.67 3.12
N ALA A 79 3.35 19.07 1.95
CA ALA A 79 2.35 19.09 0.89
C ALA A 79 1.01 18.48 1.34
N ILE A 80 1.05 17.36 2.06
CA ILE A 80 -0.18 16.74 2.58
C ILE A 80 -0.81 17.62 3.67
N SER A 81 -0.03 18.17 4.59
CA SER A 81 -0.54 18.99 5.70
C SER A 81 -1.14 20.34 5.27
N GLN A 82 -0.83 20.82 4.07
CA GLN A 82 -1.47 22.01 3.49
C GLN A 82 -2.92 21.75 3.07
N GLU A 83 -3.27 20.51 2.71
CA GLU A 83 -4.59 20.12 2.21
C GLU A 83 -5.43 19.33 3.23
N PHE A 84 -4.78 18.60 4.12
CA PHE A 84 -5.40 17.70 5.07
C PHE A 84 -4.87 17.89 6.47
N GLU A 85 -5.76 18.01 7.46
CA GLU A 85 -5.39 18.13 8.87
C GLU A 85 -4.84 16.82 9.46
N VAL A 86 -5.38 15.67 8.98
CA VAL A 86 -5.03 14.34 9.46
C VAL A 86 -4.90 13.35 8.30
N LEU A 87 -4.18 12.25 8.54
CA LEU A 87 -4.22 11.06 7.71
C LEU A 87 -4.97 9.94 8.45
N ASP A 88 -6.08 9.49 7.89
CA ASP A 88 -6.81 8.33 8.40
C ASP A 88 -6.20 7.01 7.95
N GLY A 89 -5.41 7.03 6.88
CA GLY A 89 -4.76 5.82 6.40
C GLY A 89 -3.54 6.05 5.51
N ILE A 90 -2.59 5.13 5.63
CA ILE A 90 -1.49 4.96 4.68
C ILE A 90 -1.55 3.53 4.17
N ILE A 91 -1.62 3.37 2.85
CA ILE A 91 -1.52 2.07 2.19
C ILE A 91 -0.19 2.03 1.43
N HIS A 92 0.78 1.34 2.01
CA HIS A 92 2.06 1.04 1.36
C HIS A 92 1.85 -0.09 0.34
N ASN A 93 1.49 0.28 -0.87
CA ASN A 93 1.24 -0.65 -1.97
C ASN A 93 2.34 -0.62 -3.03
N ALA A 94 3.06 0.50 -3.16
CA ALA A 94 4.16 0.61 -4.12
C ALA A 94 5.20 -0.49 -3.94
N ALA A 95 5.54 -1.15 -5.04
CA ALA A 95 6.61 -2.13 -5.10
C ALA A 95 7.14 -2.25 -6.53
N ILE A 96 8.37 -2.70 -6.67
CA ILE A 96 8.96 -3.14 -7.93
C ILE A 96 9.41 -4.59 -7.79
N LEU A 97 9.33 -5.34 -8.87
CA LEU A 97 9.69 -6.76 -8.91
C LEU A 97 11.22 -6.96 -8.90
N GLY A 98 11.95 -6.07 -9.56
CA GLY A 98 13.37 -6.24 -9.85
C GLY A 98 13.60 -7.33 -10.91
N THR A 99 14.81 -7.83 -10.97
CA THR A 99 15.23 -8.86 -11.92
C THR A 99 14.86 -10.25 -11.39
N MET A 100 14.35 -11.11 -12.26
CA MET A 100 14.07 -12.52 -11.97
C MET A 100 15.30 -13.36 -12.36
N SER A 101 16.25 -13.51 -11.44
CA SER A 101 17.52 -14.24 -11.65
C SER A 101 17.91 -15.06 -10.41
N SER A 102 18.95 -15.93 -10.55
CA SER A 102 19.57 -16.56 -9.40
C SER A 102 20.18 -15.49 -8.47
N LEU A 103 20.39 -15.81 -7.20
CA LEU A 103 21.05 -14.87 -6.28
C LEU A 103 22.52 -14.64 -6.65
N GLU A 104 23.18 -15.64 -7.25
CA GLU A 104 24.55 -15.55 -7.70
C GLU A 104 24.72 -14.52 -8.82
N ASP A 105 23.76 -14.46 -9.75
CA ASP A 105 23.77 -13.56 -10.91
C ASP A 105 22.95 -12.29 -10.71
N TYR A 106 22.49 -12.01 -9.46
CA TYR A 106 21.61 -10.88 -9.23
C TYR A 106 22.40 -9.56 -9.32
N ASP A 107 21.93 -8.64 -10.17
CA ASP A 107 22.52 -7.32 -10.30
C ASP A 107 22.34 -6.49 -9.02
N LEU A 108 23.46 -5.96 -8.48
CA LEU A 108 23.46 -5.19 -7.23
C LEU A 108 22.66 -3.89 -7.33
N SER A 109 22.68 -3.22 -8.48
CA SER A 109 21.88 -1.98 -8.65
C SER A 109 20.39 -2.25 -8.63
N SER A 110 19.94 -3.34 -9.26
CA SER A 110 18.55 -3.81 -9.20
C SER A 110 18.17 -4.26 -7.78
N TRP A 111 19.08 -4.93 -7.06
CA TRP A 111 18.88 -5.29 -5.66
C TRP A 111 18.62 -4.06 -4.79
N ASP A 112 19.51 -3.06 -4.90
CA ASP A 112 19.42 -1.84 -4.11
C ASP A 112 18.16 -1.04 -4.42
N GLU A 113 17.75 -0.96 -5.70
CA GLU A 113 16.53 -0.28 -6.09
C GLU A 113 15.30 -0.95 -5.48
N VAL A 114 15.21 -2.30 -5.54
CA VAL A 114 14.11 -3.05 -4.92
C VAL A 114 14.06 -2.81 -3.41
N MET A 115 15.20 -2.87 -2.72
CA MET A 115 15.23 -2.63 -1.27
C MET A 115 14.87 -1.19 -0.92
N LYS A 116 15.27 -0.21 -1.72
CA LYS A 116 14.90 1.21 -1.54
C LYS A 116 13.40 1.41 -1.69
N VAL A 117 12.81 0.92 -2.77
CA VAL A 117 11.38 1.13 -3.06
C VAL A 117 10.49 0.31 -2.13
N ASN A 118 10.77 -1.01 -2.00
CA ASN A 118 9.85 -1.93 -1.34
C ASN A 118 9.94 -1.90 0.19
N LEU A 119 11.10 -1.57 0.76
CA LEU A 119 11.33 -1.66 2.20
C LEU A 119 11.72 -0.32 2.84
N ARG A 120 12.74 0.35 2.32
CA ARG A 120 13.23 1.59 2.93
C ARG A 120 12.22 2.74 2.81
N ALA A 121 11.56 2.89 1.66
CA ALA A 121 10.60 3.95 1.46
C ALA A 121 9.36 3.84 2.37
N PRO A 122 8.70 2.67 2.53
CA PRO A 122 7.66 2.48 3.54
C PRO A 122 8.10 2.87 4.96
N PHE A 123 9.31 2.51 5.37
CA PHE A 123 9.86 2.91 6.66
C PHE A 123 9.96 4.43 6.80
N ILE A 124 10.58 5.11 5.81
CA ILE A 124 10.77 6.57 5.85
C ILE A 124 9.41 7.30 5.86
N LEU A 125 8.49 6.92 4.96
CA LEU A 125 7.16 7.54 4.88
C LEU A 125 6.38 7.34 6.17
N THR A 126 6.34 6.13 6.72
CA THR A 126 5.66 5.88 8.00
C THR A 126 6.23 6.74 9.12
N LYS A 127 7.56 6.73 9.29
CA LYS A 127 8.25 7.54 10.30
C LYS A 127 7.91 9.03 10.18
N THR A 128 7.89 9.56 8.94
CA THR A 128 7.67 11.00 8.70
C THR A 128 6.20 11.38 8.85
N LEU A 129 5.28 10.55 8.34
CA LEU A 129 3.84 10.85 8.32
C LEU A 129 3.11 10.39 9.59
N LYS A 130 3.80 9.71 10.52
CA LYS A 130 3.24 9.22 11.80
C LYS A 130 2.49 10.31 12.55
N VAL A 131 3.01 11.52 12.58
CA VAL A 131 2.39 12.67 13.28
C VAL A 131 0.98 12.98 12.77
N MET A 132 0.74 12.83 11.47
CA MET A 132 -0.60 13.04 10.89
C MET A 132 -1.54 11.84 11.13
N LEU A 133 -1.00 10.61 11.19
CA LEU A 133 -1.77 9.44 11.60
C LEU A 133 -2.20 9.54 13.06
N GLU A 134 -1.31 9.96 13.97
CA GLU A 134 -1.62 10.10 15.39
C GLU A 134 -2.72 11.12 15.66
N SER A 135 -2.88 12.10 14.78
CA SER A 135 -3.93 13.12 14.88
C SER A 135 -5.31 12.61 14.46
N ALA A 136 -5.39 11.48 13.77
CA ALA A 136 -6.67 10.88 13.37
C ALA A 136 -7.27 10.03 14.49
N SER A 137 -8.61 9.93 14.52
CA SER A 137 -9.33 9.18 15.55
C SER A 137 -9.12 7.67 15.47
N GLN A 138 -9.01 7.13 14.26
CA GLN A 138 -8.87 5.69 14.00
C GLN A 138 -7.95 5.44 12.80
N PRO A 139 -6.66 5.75 12.90
CA PRO A 139 -5.73 5.66 11.80
C PRO A 139 -5.36 4.21 11.46
N ARG A 140 -5.08 3.98 10.19
CA ARG A 140 -4.71 2.68 9.64
C ARG A 140 -3.40 2.74 8.87
N LEU A 141 -2.48 1.86 9.20
CA LEU A 141 -1.23 1.66 8.49
C LEU A 141 -1.24 0.27 7.85
N ILE A 142 -1.32 0.22 6.53
CA ILE A 142 -1.50 -1.04 5.79
C ILE A 142 -0.31 -1.25 4.87
N PHE A 143 0.34 -2.41 5.00
CA PHE A 143 1.41 -2.84 4.11
C PHE A 143 0.89 -3.93 3.17
N THR A 144 1.02 -3.71 1.86
CA THR A 144 0.72 -4.74 0.86
C THR A 144 1.87 -5.72 0.77
N SER A 145 1.63 -6.95 1.20
CA SER A 145 2.58 -8.07 1.24
C SER A 145 2.52 -8.93 -0.02
N SER A 146 2.98 -10.14 0.09
CA SER A 146 2.95 -11.17 -0.95
C SER A 146 3.22 -12.54 -0.33
N GLY A 147 2.74 -13.63 -0.94
CA GLY A 147 3.04 -14.99 -0.50
C GLY A 147 4.53 -15.33 -0.45
N VAL A 148 5.39 -14.60 -1.19
CA VAL A 148 6.85 -14.75 -1.10
C VAL A 148 7.45 -14.16 0.18
N ALA A 149 6.67 -13.48 1.01
CA ALA A 149 7.05 -13.07 2.37
C ALA A 149 6.91 -14.19 3.42
N LYS A 150 6.29 -15.32 3.05
CA LYS A 150 6.18 -16.51 3.91
C LYS A 150 7.24 -17.57 3.59
N LYS A 151 7.53 -17.72 2.30
CA LYS A 151 8.50 -18.68 1.79
C LYS A 151 9.23 -18.12 0.60
N GLY A 152 10.56 -18.00 0.72
CA GLY A 152 11.43 -17.60 -0.39
C GLY A 152 11.29 -18.58 -1.57
N ARG A 153 11.40 -18.04 -2.77
CA ARG A 153 11.35 -18.83 -4.02
C ARG A 153 12.58 -18.53 -4.86
N SER A 154 13.08 -19.57 -5.53
CA SER A 154 14.16 -19.39 -6.52
C SER A 154 13.80 -18.31 -7.53
N PHE A 155 14.75 -17.51 -7.92
CA PHE A 155 14.65 -16.40 -8.88
C PHE A 155 13.87 -15.17 -8.43
N TRP A 156 13.32 -15.14 -7.21
CA TRP A 156 12.59 -13.99 -6.66
C TRP A 156 13.47 -13.01 -5.85
N GLY A 157 14.75 -13.31 -5.70
CA GLY A 157 15.83 -12.47 -5.17
C GLY A 157 15.41 -11.35 -4.23
N ALA A 158 15.75 -10.12 -4.58
CA ALA A 158 15.49 -8.93 -3.78
C ALA A 158 14.00 -8.71 -3.48
N TYR A 159 13.10 -9.05 -4.41
CA TYR A 159 11.65 -8.90 -4.16
C TYR A 159 11.19 -9.74 -2.96
N SER A 160 11.54 -11.03 -2.95
CA SER A 160 11.17 -11.90 -1.83
C SER A 160 11.77 -11.39 -0.51
N VAL A 161 13.09 -11.07 -0.50
CA VAL A 161 13.77 -10.54 0.68
C VAL A 161 13.11 -9.25 1.16
N SER A 162 12.78 -8.31 0.25
CA SER A 162 12.10 -7.08 0.61
C SER A 162 10.73 -7.31 1.24
N LYS A 163 9.95 -8.29 0.75
CA LYS A 163 8.63 -8.61 1.30
C LYS A 163 8.71 -9.33 2.65
N PHE A 164 9.74 -10.15 2.92
CA PHE A 164 10.05 -10.62 4.27
C PHE A 164 10.40 -9.43 5.18
N GLY A 165 11.22 -8.48 4.70
CA GLY A 165 11.55 -7.26 5.42
C GLY A 165 10.32 -6.41 5.76
N VAL A 166 9.40 -6.23 4.80
CA VAL A 166 8.13 -5.51 5.03
C VAL A 166 7.27 -6.20 6.07
N LYS A 167 7.23 -7.55 6.08
CA LYS A 167 6.51 -8.29 7.10
C LYS A 167 7.07 -8.01 8.49
N GLY A 168 8.39 -8.12 8.67
CA GLY A 168 9.04 -7.79 9.94
C GLY A 168 8.85 -6.32 10.33
N LEU A 169 8.96 -5.39 9.37
CA LEU A 169 8.73 -3.97 9.60
C LEU A 169 7.30 -3.69 10.09
N ALA A 170 6.29 -4.34 9.50
CA ALA A 170 4.90 -4.20 9.92
C ALA A 170 4.65 -4.75 11.33
N GLU A 171 5.29 -5.88 11.68
CA GLU A 171 5.20 -6.48 13.01
C GLU A 171 5.82 -5.56 14.07
N ILE A 172 6.99 -4.96 13.80
CA ILE A 172 7.65 -3.99 14.68
C ILE A 172 6.76 -2.74 14.85
N PHE A 173 6.26 -2.15 13.76
CA PHE A 173 5.36 -1.01 13.87
C PHE A 173 4.07 -1.33 14.62
N LYS A 174 3.54 -2.54 14.47
CA LYS A 174 2.37 -2.97 15.23
C LYS A 174 2.65 -2.97 16.73
N ASP A 175 3.74 -3.58 17.15
CA ASP A 175 4.13 -3.67 18.56
C ASP A 175 4.39 -2.29 19.18
N GLU A 176 5.14 -1.43 18.48
CA GLU A 176 5.49 -0.09 18.95
C GLU A 176 4.30 0.87 18.95
N LEU A 177 3.50 0.90 17.87
CA LEU A 177 2.48 1.92 17.67
C LEU A 177 1.15 1.55 18.34
N GLU A 178 0.72 0.31 18.33
CA GLU A 178 -0.56 -0.08 18.91
C GLU A 178 -0.56 -0.04 20.44
N THR A 179 0.61 -0.07 21.07
CA THR A 179 0.77 0.08 22.52
C THR A 179 0.78 1.53 22.98
N THR A 180 1.17 2.46 22.12
CA THR A 180 1.41 3.87 22.48
C THR A 180 0.48 4.85 21.78
N THR A 181 -0.24 4.40 20.74
CA THR A 181 -1.11 5.24 19.89
C THR A 181 -2.40 4.51 19.51
N ASN A 182 -3.30 5.19 18.79
CA ASN A 182 -4.50 4.59 18.20
C ASN A 182 -4.25 4.01 16.80
N ILE A 183 -3.02 4.03 16.29
CA ILE A 183 -2.68 3.52 14.95
C ILE A 183 -2.79 2.00 14.97
N LYS A 184 -3.61 1.45 14.05
CA LYS A 184 -3.68 0.01 13.80
C LYS A 184 -2.88 -0.37 12.58
N VAL A 185 -2.04 -1.41 12.72
CA VAL A 185 -1.08 -1.82 11.70
C VAL A 185 -1.47 -3.19 11.13
N PHE A 186 -1.52 -3.28 9.81
CA PHE A 186 -1.90 -4.48 9.08
C PHE A 186 -0.90 -4.80 7.97
N ASN A 187 -0.64 -6.08 7.77
CA ASN A 187 0.13 -6.59 6.65
C ASN A 187 -0.77 -7.53 5.85
N PHE A 188 -1.05 -7.19 4.58
CA PHE A 188 -2.03 -7.89 3.76
C PHE A 188 -1.40 -8.48 2.50
N ASP A 189 -1.49 -9.81 2.35
CA ASP A 189 -1.15 -10.52 1.12
C ASP A 189 -2.38 -10.59 0.19
N PRO A 190 -2.38 -9.83 -0.90
CA PRO A 190 -3.47 -9.85 -1.86
C PRO A 190 -3.53 -11.15 -2.67
N GLY A 191 -2.52 -12.02 -2.56
CA GLY A 191 -2.40 -13.22 -3.37
C GLY A 191 -2.22 -12.92 -4.86
N LYS A 192 -2.47 -13.94 -5.70
CA LYS A 192 -2.38 -13.79 -7.17
C LYS A 192 -3.44 -12.82 -7.69
N THR A 193 -3.02 -11.68 -8.19
CA THR A 193 -3.90 -10.61 -8.69
C THR A 193 -3.46 -10.18 -10.07
N ARG A 194 -4.41 -9.95 -10.97
CA ARG A 194 -4.19 -9.52 -12.36
C ARG A 194 -3.65 -8.10 -12.40
N THR A 195 -2.32 -7.96 -12.49
CA THR A 195 -1.57 -6.70 -12.56
C THR A 195 -0.43 -6.82 -13.56
N ASN A 196 0.09 -5.70 -14.03
CA ASN A 196 1.27 -5.67 -14.90
C ASN A 196 2.49 -6.31 -14.24
N MET A 197 2.69 -6.11 -12.93
CA MET A 197 3.74 -6.80 -12.16
C MET A 197 3.57 -8.32 -12.20
N ARG A 198 2.34 -8.82 -12.05
CA ARG A 198 2.06 -10.27 -12.13
C ARG A 198 2.34 -10.82 -13.53
N ALA A 199 1.94 -10.11 -14.57
CA ALA A 199 2.20 -10.49 -15.95
C ALA A 199 3.72 -10.54 -16.25
N SER A 200 4.49 -9.58 -15.71
CA SER A 200 5.96 -9.60 -15.82
C SER A 200 6.60 -10.78 -15.10
N ALA A 201 6.09 -11.17 -13.91
CA ALA A 201 6.60 -12.30 -13.14
C ALA A 201 6.25 -13.66 -13.75
N TYR A 202 5.10 -13.75 -14.42
CA TYR A 202 4.56 -14.98 -15.00
C TYR A 202 3.96 -14.73 -16.40
N PRO A 203 4.81 -14.50 -17.43
CA PRO A 203 4.34 -14.14 -18.77
C PRO A 203 3.44 -15.18 -19.45
N ALA A 204 3.56 -16.46 -19.06
CA ALA A 204 2.78 -17.57 -19.61
C ALA A 204 1.48 -17.87 -18.82
N GLU A 205 1.21 -17.15 -17.72
CA GLU A 205 -0.01 -17.34 -16.91
C GLU A 205 -1.21 -16.67 -17.59
N ASP A 206 -2.32 -17.40 -17.76
CA ASP A 206 -3.55 -16.81 -18.31
C ASP A 206 -4.11 -15.76 -17.32
N PRO A 207 -4.16 -14.47 -17.71
CA PRO A 207 -4.66 -13.41 -16.85
C PRO A 207 -6.13 -13.56 -16.47
N ASN A 208 -6.92 -14.34 -17.22
CA ASN A 208 -8.34 -14.58 -16.93
C ASN A 208 -8.54 -15.53 -15.75
N THR A 209 -7.52 -16.28 -15.36
CA THR A 209 -7.55 -17.14 -14.17
C THR A 209 -7.24 -16.39 -12.89
N LEU A 210 -6.86 -15.11 -12.99
CA LEU A 210 -6.47 -14.28 -11.89
C LEU A 210 -7.62 -13.35 -11.47
N LYS A 211 -7.80 -13.19 -10.16
CA LYS A 211 -8.72 -12.17 -9.66
C LYS A 211 -8.28 -10.77 -10.09
N SER A 212 -9.26 -9.92 -10.33
CA SER A 212 -9.04 -8.51 -10.63
C SER A 212 -8.65 -7.75 -9.36
N PRO A 213 -7.96 -6.59 -9.47
CA PRO A 213 -7.71 -5.72 -8.31
C PRO A 213 -8.98 -5.28 -7.58
N LYS A 214 -10.13 -5.19 -8.28
CA LYS A 214 -11.42 -4.80 -7.66
C LYS A 214 -11.91 -5.81 -6.62
N GLU A 215 -11.60 -7.08 -6.77
CA GLU A 215 -11.99 -8.12 -5.82
C GLU A 215 -11.28 -7.99 -4.46
N LEU A 216 -10.25 -7.16 -4.38
CA LEU A 216 -9.53 -6.87 -3.13
C LEU A 216 -10.17 -5.75 -2.30
N ILE A 217 -11.08 -4.96 -2.88
CA ILE A 217 -11.58 -3.73 -2.29
C ILE A 217 -12.21 -3.98 -0.92
N ASP A 218 -13.08 -4.99 -0.80
CA ASP A 218 -13.76 -5.30 0.45
C ASP A 218 -12.77 -5.69 1.56
N CYS A 219 -11.68 -6.40 1.22
CA CYS A 219 -10.62 -6.71 2.17
C CYS A 219 -9.90 -5.45 2.67
N TYR A 220 -9.57 -4.52 1.76
CA TYR A 220 -8.94 -3.26 2.17
C TYR A 220 -9.91 -2.36 2.95
N LEU A 221 -11.21 -2.33 2.61
CA LEU A 221 -12.23 -1.61 3.35
C LEU A 221 -12.39 -2.15 4.77
N TRP A 222 -12.30 -3.47 4.94
CA TRP A 222 -12.40 -4.10 6.26
C TRP A 222 -11.36 -3.56 7.23
N PHE A 223 -10.14 -3.25 6.78
CA PHE A 223 -9.13 -2.66 7.65
C PHE A 223 -9.54 -1.29 8.21
N PHE A 224 -10.44 -0.58 7.57
CA PHE A 224 -10.99 0.69 8.07
C PHE A 224 -12.26 0.52 8.93
N GLN A 225 -12.74 -0.70 9.12
CA GLN A 225 -13.90 -0.99 9.97
C GLN A 225 -13.49 -1.15 11.44
N LYS A 226 -14.49 -1.05 12.34
CA LYS A 226 -14.28 -1.16 13.78
C LYS A 226 -13.83 -2.57 14.18
N GLU A 227 -14.31 -3.58 13.48
CA GLU A 227 -14.04 -4.99 13.71
C GLU A 227 -12.55 -5.29 13.58
N SER A 228 -11.86 -4.69 12.62
CA SER A 228 -10.43 -4.84 12.43
C SER A 228 -9.59 -4.32 13.61
N SER A 229 -10.11 -3.32 14.35
CA SER A 229 -9.41 -2.74 15.50
C SER A 229 -9.23 -3.71 16.67
N ASN A 230 -10.08 -4.73 16.74
CA ASN A 230 -10.06 -5.75 17.81
C ASN A 230 -9.22 -6.97 17.43
N SER A 231 -8.70 -7.03 16.21
CA SER A 231 -7.90 -8.16 15.76
C SER A 231 -6.47 -8.11 16.29
N SER A 232 -6.02 -9.18 16.88
CA SER A 232 -4.62 -9.37 17.29
C SER A 232 -3.71 -9.82 16.13
N GLN A 233 -4.30 -10.26 15.01
CA GLN A 233 -3.55 -10.76 13.86
C GLN A 233 -2.78 -9.62 13.20
N SER A 234 -1.53 -9.88 12.80
CA SER A 234 -0.67 -8.92 12.10
C SER A 234 -0.63 -9.14 10.59
N TYR A 235 -0.84 -10.38 10.13
CA TYR A 235 -0.74 -10.78 8.73
C TYR A 235 -2.03 -11.41 8.26
N TYR A 236 -2.56 -10.92 7.15
CA TYR A 236 -3.82 -11.35 6.54
C TYR A 236 -3.59 -11.80 5.12
N GLU A 237 -4.24 -12.88 4.73
CA GLU A 237 -4.30 -13.35 3.35
C GLU A 237 -5.67 -13.09 2.75
N PHE A 238 -5.70 -12.75 1.46
CA PHE A 238 -6.95 -12.54 0.74
C PHE A 238 -7.90 -13.75 0.88
N SER A 239 -7.38 -14.97 0.72
CA SER A 239 -8.20 -16.20 0.79
C SER A 239 -8.90 -16.38 2.13
N GLU A 240 -8.24 -16.03 3.23
CA GLU A 240 -8.80 -16.15 4.58
C GLU A 240 -9.79 -15.00 4.85
N LEU A 241 -9.34 -13.76 4.60
CA LEU A 241 -10.15 -12.58 4.90
C LEU A 241 -11.40 -12.49 4.03
N SER A 242 -11.31 -12.80 2.73
CA SER A 242 -12.48 -12.81 1.85
C SER A 242 -13.53 -13.85 2.25
N ASN A 243 -13.08 -15.05 2.68
CA ASN A 243 -14.00 -16.07 3.19
C ASN A 243 -14.70 -15.62 4.48
N GLN A 244 -13.97 -14.96 5.38
CA GLN A 244 -14.55 -14.39 6.60
C GLN A 244 -15.64 -13.34 6.26
N LEU A 245 -15.36 -12.43 5.31
CA LEU A 245 -16.29 -11.39 4.90
C LEU A 245 -17.55 -11.95 4.22
N ASN A 246 -17.42 -13.02 3.45
CA ASN A 246 -18.55 -13.66 2.78
C ASN A 246 -19.42 -14.51 3.71
N SER A 247 -18.94 -14.79 4.93
CA SER A 247 -19.65 -15.62 5.92
C SER A 247 -20.42 -14.79 6.95
N THR A 248 -20.30 -13.44 6.89
CA THR A 248 -20.97 -12.46 7.78
C THR A 248 -22.08 -11.75 7.05
#